data_db314dbc47be4db7cb3568d45ce35e82
#
_entry.id   db314dbc47be4db7cb3568d45ce35e82
#
_cell.length_a   1.000
_cell.length_b   1.000
_cell.length_c   1.000
_cell.angle_alpha   90.00
_cell.angle_beta   90.00
_cell.angle_gamma   90.00
#
_symmetry.space_group_name_H-M   'P 1'
#
loop_
_entity.id
_entity.type
_entity.pdbx_description
1 polymer ?
#
loop_
_entity_poly.entity_id
_entity_poly.type
_entity_poly.pdbx_seq_one_letter_code
_entity_poly.pdbx_strand_id
1 'polypeptide(L)'
;MKRTYNALGLALLFTMSITSALAQTQTIRAFAHRGGRMERDENTLEAFQESWDGGYTGFETDIRMSRDGVLYIMHDESLDRTTNGHGILEEMLSSEIDTLRTKKGHCILRFDELAHFFDGKDSLYVEWEFKTRPERLYPQQRLEEYIEKVYQGVQAIPSRGSQFVFTSGDYRGLRYLQEHHPEAELLLIIGKPINDETIAMAQTVGIKTLGCTMPGTSREMVQKAHKAGLIVSLWPGQSVEDFMLGAYLGADRMCTDVPFAVKEWVKEHAPWLKVKY
;
A
#
# COMPACT_ATOMS: atom_id res chain seq x y z
N MET A 1 -71.69 42.23 32.13
CA MET A 1 -70.44 42.50 31.37
C MET A 1 -69.55 41.28 31.50
N LYS A 2 -69.47 40.41 30.48
CA LYS A 2 -68.61 39.26 30.43
C LYS A 2 -67.44 39.56 29.46
N ARG A 3 -66.19 39.62 29.94
CA ARG A 3 -65.03 39.76 29.12
C ARG A 3 -64.59 38.37 28.69
N THR A 4 -64.61 38.13 27.36
CA THR A 4 -64.03 36.97 26.73
C THR A 4 -62.54 37.24 26.44
N TYR A 5 -61.66 36.42 26.94
CA TYR A 5 -60.23 36.44 26.55
C TYR A 5 -60.01 35.47 25.43
N ASN A 6 -59.64 36.01 24.26
CA ASN A 6 -59.12 35.21 23.13
C ASN A 6 -57.65 34.85 23.42
N ALA A 7 -57.40 33.60 23.60
CA ALA A 7 -56.03 33.08 23.61
C ALA A 7 -55.64 32.72 22.19
N LEU A 8 -54.77 33.54 21.54
CA LEU A 8 -54.06 33.14 20.32
C LEU A 8 -52.90 32.25 20.74
N GLY A 9 -53.04 30.97 20.46
CA GLY A 9 -51.95 30.02 20.59
C GLY A 9 -51.01 30.14 19.40
N LEU A 10 -49.82 30.64 19.64
CA LEU A 10 -48.70 30.65 18.65
C LEU A 10 -48.06 29.28 18.62
N ALA A 11 -48.43 28.45 17.65
CA ALA A 11 -47.76 27.18 17.43
C ALA A 11 -46.43 27.45 16.69
N LEU A 12 -45.30 27.44 17.39
CA LEU A 12 -43.96 27.39 16.80
C LEU A 12 -43.75 25.98 16.25
N LEU A 13 -43.90 25.86 14.93
CA LEU A 13 -43.43 24.69 14.19
C LEU A 13 -41.90 24.73 14.10
N PHE A 14 -41.23 23.99 15.01
CA PHE A 14 -39.82 23.66 14.89
C PHE A 14 -39.67 22.62 13.74
N THR A 15 -39.43 23.07 12.54
CA THR A 15 -38.94 22.21 11.47
C THR A 15 -37.51 21.84 11.78
N MET A 16 -37.28 20.69 12.42
CA MET A 16 -35.96 20.05 12.44
C MET A 16 -35.64 19.63 11.01
N SER A 17 -34.87 20.45 10.32
CA SER A 17 -34.17 20.02 9.11
C SER A 17 -33.14 18.97 9.52
N ILE A 18 -33.54 17.70 9.44
CA ILE A 18 -32.60 16.59 9.46
C ILE A 18 -31.86 16.68 8.13
N THR A 19 -30.78 17.43 8.10
CA THR A 19 -29.77 17.25 7.07
C THR A 19 -29.21 15.85 7.30
N SER A 20 -29.77 14.87 6.59
CA SER A 20 -29.13 13.59 6.37
C SER A 20 -27.80 13.91 5.70
N ALA A 21 -26.73 14.04 6.50
CA ALA A 21 -25.39 13.88 6.00
C ALA A 21 -25.40 12.48 5.37
N LEU A 22 -25.56 12.42 4.05
CA LEU A 22 -25.29 11.22 3.29
C LEU A 22 -23.87 10.86 3.70
N ALA A 23 -23.72 9.86 4.56
CA ALA A 23 -22.43 9.29 4.89
C ALA A 23 -21.86 8.89 3.52
N GLN A 24 -20.91 9.68 3.05
CA GLN A 24 -20.21 9.38 1.80
C GLN A 24 -19.61 8.01 2.04
N THR A 25 -20.14 6.99 1.36
CA THR A 25 -19.69 5.61 1.53
C THR A 25 -18.25 5.59 1.08
N GLN A 26 -17.37 5.69 2.07
CA GLN A 26 -15.93 5.68 1.84
C GLN A 26 -15.57 4.35 1.19
N THR A 27 -14.87 4.43 0.07
CA THR A 27 -14.30 3.26 -0.58
C THR A 27 -12.85 3.17 -0.13
N ILE A 28 -12.47 2.05 0.48
CA ILE A 28 -11.09 1.76 0.84
C ILE A 28 -10.52 0.71 -0.11
N ARG A 29 -9.26 0.84 -0.50
CA ARG A 29 -8.52 -0.22 -1.18
C ARG A 29 -7.80 -1.08 -0.17
N ALA A 30 -8.11 -2.38 -0.16
CA ALA A 30 -7.31 -3.40 0.50
C ALA A 30 -6.33 -3.98 -0.51
N PHE A 31 -5.07 -4.14 -0.13
CA PHE A 31 -4.08 -4.77 -0.98
C PHE A 31 -3.19 -5.72 -0.16
N ALA A 32 -2.84 -6.87 -0.78
CA ALA A 32 -2.13 -7.95 -0.13
C ALA A 32 -0.65 -7.60 0.04
N HIS A 33 -0.19 -7.40 1.28
CA HIS A 33 1.20 -7.15 1.64
C HIS A 33 2.05 -8.38 1.37
N ARG A 34 2.98 -8.30 0.42
CA ARG A 34 3.84 -9.41 -0.01
C ARG A 34 3.06 -10.68 -0.40
N GLY A 35 1.85 -10.49 -0.96
CA GLY A 35 0.96 -11.59 -1.26
C GLY A 35 0.19 -12.17 -0.06
N GLY A 36 0.18 -11.48 1.11
CA GLY A 36 -0.51 -11.93 2.33
C GLY A 36 0.40 -12.65 3.32
N ARG A 37 1.45 -11.97 3.77
CA ARG A 37 2.61 -12.52 4.50
C ARG A 37 2.31 -13.28 5.79
N MET A 38 1.17 -13.04 6.44
CA MET A 38 0.80 -13.79 7.66
C MET A 38 -0.03 -15.04 7.36
N GLU A 39 -0.62 -15.14 6.17
CA GLU A 39 -1.41 -16.29 5.73
C GLU A 39 -0.66 -17.15 4.71
N ARG A 40 0.33 -16.59 4.03
CA ARG A 40 1.09 -17.22 2.94
C ARG A 40 2.60 -17.09 3.16
N ASP A 41 3.37 -17.68 2.26
CA ASP A 41 4.82 -17.50 2.21
C ASP A 41 5.13 -16.20 1.46
N GLU A 42 5.60 -15.20 2.20
CA GLU A 42 5.73 -13.83 1.69
C GLU A 42 6.59 -13.74 0.43
N ASN A 43 6.20 -12.87 -0.50
CA ASN A 43 6.97 -12.54 -1.70
C ASN A 43 7.29 -13.78 -2.59
N THR A 44 6.38 -14.76 -2.63
CA THR A 44 6.46 -15.91 -3.54
C THR A 44 5.39 -15.82 -4.62
N LEU A 45 5.63 -16.45 -5.78
CA LEU A 45 4.67 -16.48 -6.88
C LEU A 45 3.35 -17.13 -6.43
N GLU A 46 3.44 -18.16 -5.62
CA GLU A 46 2.30 -18.87 -5.04
C GLU A 46 1.44 -17.95 -4.17
N ALA A 47 2.05 -17.09 -3.34
CA ALA A 47 1.32 -16.14 -2.51
C ALA A 47 0.55 -15.11 -3.36
N PHE A 48 1.16 -14.59 -4.42
CA PHE A 48 0.49 -13.67 -5.35
C PHE A 48 -0.62 -14.37 -6.12
N GLN A 49 -0.38 -15.61 -6.61
CA GLN A 49 -1.40 -16.41 -7.31
C GLN A 49 -2.60 -16.69 -6.42
N GLU A 50 -2.38 -17.17 -5.20
CA GLU A 50 -3.48 -17.46 -4.27
C GLU A 50 -4.27 -16.22 -3.90
N SER A 51 -3.62 -15.07 -3.69
CA SER A 51 -4.30 -13.81 -3.43
C SER A 51 -5.12 -13.34 -4.64
N TRP A 52 -4.60 -13.50 -5.86
CA TRP A 52 -5.34 -13.25 -7.09
C TRP A 52 -6.57 -14.17 -7.20
N ASP A 53 -6.40 -15.47 -6.98
CA ASP A 53 -7.49 -16.45 -7.01
C ASP A 53 -8.52 -16.20 -5.91
N GLY A 54 -8.07 -15.66 -4.77
CA GLY A 54 -8.90 -15.11 -3.70
C GLY A 54 -9.66 -13.83 -4.09
N GLY A 55 -9.40 -13.29 -5.31
CA GLY A 55 -10.07 -12.11 -5.87
C GLY A 55 -9.49 -10.79 -5.36
N TYR A 56 -8.20 -10.75 -4.99
CA TYR A 56 -7.44 -9.53 -4.82
C TYR A 56 -6.88 -9.07 -6.17
N THR A 57 -7.02 -7.80 -6.45
CA THR A 57 -6.36 -7.11 -7.57
C THR A 57 -5.34 -6.09 -7.07
N GLY A 58 -5.28 -5.90 -5.74
CA GLY A 58 -4.34 -5.04 -5.06
C GLY A 58 -3.19 -5.83 -4.42
N PHE A 59 -1.95 -5.42 -4.66
CA PHE A 59 -0.74 -6.06 -4.16
C PHE A 59 0.30 -5.03 -3.73
N GLU A 60 1.15 -5.43 -2.82
CA GLU A 60 2.41 -4.77 -2.51
C GLU A 60 3.53 -5.78 -2.57
N THR A 61 4.72 -5.34 -2.97
CA THR A 61 5.90 -6.19 -3.14
C THR A 61 7.19 -5.39 -3.00
N ASP A 62 8.24 -6.08 -2.56
CA ASP A 62 9.55 -5.50 -2.26
C ASP A 62 10.59 -5.92 -3.29
N ILE A 63 11.38 -4.98 -3.81
CA ILE A 63 12.37 -5.28 -4.84
C ILE A 63 13.79 -5.03 -4.33
N ARG A 64 14.69 -5.97 -4.62
CA ARG A 64 16.13 -5.87 -4.39
C ARG A 64 16.91 -6.29 -5.63
N MET A 65 18.17 -5.93 -5.70
CA MET A 65 19.03 -6.24 -6.86
C MET A 65 20.28 -6.99 -6.44
N SER A 66 20.50 -8.18 -7.01
CA SER A 66 21.72 -8.98 -6.81
C SER A 66 22.99 -8.24 -7.24
N ARG A 67 24.15 -8.76 -6.86
CA ARG A 67 25.45 -8.17 -7.20
C ARG A 67 25.66 -8.00 -8.71
N ASP A 68 25.16 -8.93 -9.50
CA ASP A 68 25.22 -8.95 -10.96
C ASP A 68 24.02 -8.32 -11.65
N GLY A 69 23.16 -7.60 -10.88
CA GLY A 69 22.11 -6.75 -11.42
C GLY A 69 20.78 -7.44 -11.73
N VAL A 70 20.53 -8.66 -11.25
CA VAL A 70 19.21 -9.31 -11.37
C VAL A 70 18.27 -8.83 -10.26
N LEU A 71 17.02 -8.52 -10.61
CA LEU A 71 16.01 -8.07 -9.65
C LEU A 71 15.28 -9.26 -9.01
N TYR A 72 15.10 -9.21 -7.70
CA TYR A 72 14.40 -10.22 -6.90
C TYR A 72 13.33 -9.60 -6.04
N ILE A 73 12.31 -10.37 -5.73
CA ILE A 73 11.21 -10.01 -4.83
C ILE A 73 11.59 -10.46 -3.42
N MET A 74 12.06 -9.52 -2.60
CA MET A 74 12.58 -9.80 -1.27
C MET A 74 12.52 -8.55 -0.38
N HIS A 75 11.99 -8.69 0.83
CA HIS A 75 11.90 -7.57 1.76
C HIS A 75 13.21 -7.25 2.47
N ASP A 76 13.79 -8.25 3.14
CA ASP A 76 14.97 -8.06 3.98
C ASP A 76 16.24 -7.98 3.12
N GLU A 77 17.25 -7.26 3.60
CA GLU A 77 18.58 -7.32 2.99
C GLU A 77 19.24 -8.69 3.22
N SER A 78 18.98 -9.30 4.38
CA SER A 78 19.46 -10.64 4.72
C SER A 78 18.47 -11.72 4.30
N LEU A 79 19.01 -12.81 3.76
CA LEU A 79 18.27 -14.01 3.37
C LEU A 79 17.80 -14.86 4.57
N ASP A 80 18.33 -14.60 5.78
CA ASP A 80 18.25 -15.51 6.94
C ASP A 80 16.84 -15.72 7.48
N ARG A 81 15.96 -14.70 7.42
CA ARG A 81 14.61 -14.79 7.99
C ARG A 81 13.68 -15.68 7.19
N THR A 82 13.68 -15.54 5.86
CA THR A 82 12.67 -16.14 5.00
C THR A 82 13.19 -17.30 4.15
N THR A 83 14.51 -17.48 4.04
CA THR A 83 15.10 -18.50 3.16
C THR A 83 15.99 -19.50 3.91
N ASN A 84 16.46 -20.51 3.17
CA ASN A 84 17.49 -21.45 3.62
C ASN A 84 18.93 -20.94 3.36
N GLY A 85 19.08 -19.74 2.77
CA GLY A 85 20.34 -19.05 2.54
C GLY A 85 20.74 -18.14 3.70
N HIS A 86 21.94 -17.59 3.61
CA HIS A 86 22.52 -16.66 4.59
C HIS A 86 23.21 -15.51 3.88
N GLY A 87 23.30 -14.37 4.55
CA GLY A 87 24.00 -13.21 4.05
C GLY A 87 23.11 -12.22 3.31
N ILE A 88 23.73 -11.27 2.63
CA ILE A 88 23.07 -10.11 2.02
C ILE A 88 22.84 -10.38 0.53
N LEU A 89 21.59 -10.25 0.08
CA LEU A 89 21.16 -10.52 -1.29
C LEU A 89 21.97 -9.70 -2.30
N GLU A 90 22.18 -8.42 -2.03
CA GLU A 90 22.89 -7.50 -2.90
C GLU A 90 24.39 -7.84 -3.09
N GLU A 91 24.95 -8.69 -2.23
CA GLU A 91 26.34 -9.14 -2.27
C GLU A 91 26.50 -10.50 -2.98
N MET A 92 25.38 -11.17 -3.34
CA MET A 92 25.37 -12.48 -4.00
C MET A 92 25.16 -12.36 -5.51
N LEU A 93 25.64 -13.35 -6.25
CA LEU A 93 25.30 -13.53 -7.66
C LEU A 93 23.90 -14.12 -7.82
N SER A 94 23.23 -13.80 -8.89
CA SER A 94 21.93 -14.38 -9.23
C SER A 94 21.97 -15.92 -9.29
N SER A 95 23.06 -16.49 -9.83
CA SER A 95 23.24 -17.94 -9.89
C SER A 95 23.32 -18.62 -8.51
N GLU A 96 23.72 -17.90 -7.47
CA GLU A 96 23.74 -18.38 -6.10
C GLU A 96 22.32 -18.29 -5.51
N ILE A 97 21.63 -17.14 -5.69
CA ILE A 97 20.29 -16.88 -5.16
C ILE A 97 19.28 -17.88 -5.75
N ASP A 98 19.34 -18.20 -7.03
CA ASP A 98 18.42 -19.13 -7.71
C ASP A 98 18.47 -20.56 -7.14
N THR A 99 19.55 -20.94 -6.49
CA THR A 99 19.65 -22.25 -5.82
C THR A 99 18.92 -22.32 -4.50
N LEU A 100 18.59 -21.15 -3.93
CA LEU A 100 17.96 -21.05 -2.61
C LEU A 100 16.44 -21.29 -2.70
N ARG A 101 15.88 -21.55 -1.53
CA ARG A 101 14.44 -21.72 -1.35
C ARG A 101 13.99 -20.95 -0.14
N THR A 102 12.75 -20.53 -0.11
CA THR A 102 12.12 -20.06 1.11
C THR A 102 12.11 -21.18 2.16
N LYS A 103 11.90 -20.84 3.42
CA LYS A 103 11.77 -21.84 4.50
C LYS A 103 10.59 -22.79 4.31
N LYS A 104 9.62 -22.41 3.46
CA LYS A 104 8.48 -23.27 3.08
C LYS A 104 8.72 -24.06 1.77
N GLY A 105 9.86 -23.84 1.12
CA GLY A 105 10.31 -24.64 -0.03
C GLY A 105 10.06 -24.01 -1.41
N HIS A 106 9.50 -22.79 -1.49
CA HIS A 106 9.27 -22.09 -2.75
C HIS A 106 10.59 -21.51 -3.31
N CYS A 107 10.62 -21.24 -4.62
CA CYS A 107 11.73 -20.51 -5.24
C CYS A 107 11.79 -19.07 -4.74
N ILE A 108 12.99 -18.48 -4.73
CA ILE A 108 13.13 -17.04 -4.53
C ILE A 108 12.66 -16.38 -5.83
N LEU A 109 11.60 -15.59 -5.72
CA LEU A 109 10.91 -15.03 -6.89
C LEU A 109 11.75 -13.93 -7.55
N ARG A 110 11.96 -14.02 -8.84
CA ARG A 110 12.53 -12.95 -9.64
C ARG A 110 11.47 -11.92 -10.02
N PHE A 111 11.90 -10.68 -10.23
CA PHE A 111 11.01 -9.60 -10.64
C PHE A 111 10.32 -9.88 -11.99
N ASP A 112 11.06 -10.40 -12.97
CA ASP A 112 10.53 -10.71 -14.30
C ASP A 112 9.47 -11.81 -14.28
N GLU A 113 9.58 -12.78 -13.36
CA GLU A 113 8.55 -13.81 -13.14
C GLU A 113 7.27 -13.20 -12.57
N LEU A 114 7.39 -12.26 -11.60
CA LEU A 114 6.23 -11.54 -11.05
C LEU A 114 5.61 -10.59 -12.09
N ALA A 115 6.44 -9.90 -12.88
CA ALA A 115 5.98 -9.06 -13.97
C ALA A 115 5.20 -9.90 -15.01
N HIS A 116 5.72 -11.08 -15.37
CA HIS A 116 5.01 -12.01 -16.26
C HIS A 116 3.70 -12.53 -15.64
N PHE A 117 3.66 -12.77 -14.33
CA PHE A 117 2.41 -13.15 -13.65
C PHE A 117 1.34 -12.06 -13.78
N PHE A 118 1.72 -10.79 -13.76
CA PHE A 118 0.79 -9.67 -13.91
C PHE A 118 0.41 -9.38 -15.38
N ASP A 119 1.13 -9.97 -16.35
CA ASP A 119 0.84 -9.79 -17.76
C ASP A 119 -0.61 -10.18 -18.09
N GLY A 120 -1.30 -9.29 -18.80
CA GLY A 120 -2.69 -9.49 -19.21
C GLY A 120 -3.74 -9.45 -18.09
N LYS A 121 -3.35 -9.20 -16.83
CA LYS A 121 -4.28 -8.96 -15.74
C LYS A 121 -4.67 -7.48 -15.70
N ASP A 122 -5.96 -7.20 -15.78
CA ASP A 122 -6.49 -5.84 -15.82
C ASP A 122 -6.90 -5.32 -14.44
N SER A 123 -6.94 -3.99 -14.30
CA SER A 123 -7.41 -3.28 -13.09
C SER A 123 -6.60 -3.57 -11.83
N LEU A 124 -5.32 -3.89 -11.99
CA LEU A 124 -4.39 -4.09 -10.88
C LEU A 124 -4.12 -2.77 -10.14
N TYR A 125 -3.80 -2.90 -8.87
CA TYR A 125 -3.13 -1.90 -8.06
C TYR A 125 -1.88 -2.56 -7.47
N VAL A 126 -0.69 -2.10 -7.81
CA VAL A 126 0.55 -2.70 -7.29
C VAL A 126 1.47 -1.61 -6.75
N GLU A 127 1.82 -1.73 -5.47
CA GLU A 127 2.88 -0.94 -4.84
C GLU A 127 4.21 -1.69 -4.99
N TRP A 128 5.14 -1.09 -5.75
CA TRP A 128 6.48 -1.59 -5.99
C TRP A 128 7.46 -0.90 -5.06
N GLU A 129 7.84 -1.54 -3.93
CA GLU A 129 8.71 -0.91 -2.95
C GLU A 129 10.19 -1.06 -3.31
N PHE A 130 10.88 0.07 -3.42
CA PHE A 130 12.33 0.13 -3.55
C PHE A 130 13.01 -0.10 -2.21
N LYS A 131 13.73 -1.22 -2.08
CA LYS A 131 14.51 -1.58 -0.90
C LYS A 131 15.97 -1.15 -1.07
N THR A 132 16.24 0.14 -0.95
CA THR A 132 17.56 0.75 -1.23
C THR A 132 18.35 1.11 0.02
N ARG A 133 17.92 0.66 1.17
CA ARG A 133 18.67 0.79 2.42
C ARG A 133 19.26 -0.55 2.85
N PRO A 134 20.45 -0.56 3.46
CA PRO A 134 21.31 0.61 3.76
C PRO A 134 21.97 1.20 2.50
N GLU A 135 22.25 2.50 2.54
CA GLU A 135 22.74 3.26 1.37
C GLU A 135 24.05 2.69 0.78
N ARG A 136 24.89 2.06 1.62
CA ARG A 136 26.14 1.42 1.17
C ARG A 136 25.93 0.36 0.08
N LEU A 137 24.76 -0.30 0.05
CA LEU A 137 24.41 -1.32 -0.95
C LEU A 137 23.92 -0.69 -2.27
N TYR A 138 23.47 0.58 -2.21
CA TYR A 138 22.99 1.34 -3.34
C TYR A 138 23.66 2.73 -3.39
N PRO A 139 24.99 2.80 -3.68
CA PRO A 139 25.63 4.05 -4.01
C PRO A 139 24.99 4.66 -5.26
N GLN A 140 25.15 5.96 -5.51
CA GLN A 140 24.35 6.73 -6.47
C GLN A 140 24.20 6.06 -7.83
N GLN A 141 25.29 5.67 -8.49
CA GLN A 141 25.23 5.02 -9.80
C GLN A 141 24.42 3.71 -9.79
N ARG A 142 24.62 2.87 -8.80
CA ARG A 142 23.88 1.61 -8.65
C ARG A 142 22.41 1.86 -8.31
N LEU A 143 22.11 2.92 -7.53
CA LEU A 143 20.75 3.34 -7.23
C LEU A 143 20.01 3.71 -8.52
N GLU A 144 20.60 4.57 -9.35
CA GLU A 144 20.02 5.00 -10.63
C GLU A 144 19.77 3.82 -11.57
N GLU A 145 20.76 2.93 -11.73
CA GLU A 145 20.63 1.71 -12.52
C GLU A 145 19.47 0.83 -12.02
N TYR A 146 19.37 0.64 -10.70
CA TYR A 146 18.33 -0.15 -10.07
C TYR A 146 16.94 0.46 -10.29
N ILE A 147 16.77 1.76 -10.00
CA ILE A 147 15.49 2.45 -10.15
C ILE A 147 15.01 2.43 -11.60
N GLU A 148 15.91 2.74 -12.56
CA GLU A 148 15.59 2.72 -13.98
C GLU A 148 15.16 1.34 -14.44
N LYS A 149 15.89 0.29 -14.03
CA LYS A 149 15.57 -1.09 -14.37
C LYS A 149 14.21 -1.54 -13.84
N VAL A 150 13.88 -1.19 -12.60
CA VAL A 150 12.56 -1.49 -12.04
C VAL A 150 11.49 -0.69 -12.78
N TYR A 151 11.69 0.62 -13.00
CA TYR A 151 10.74 1.45 -13.71
C TYR A 151 10.41 0.90 -15.11
N GLN A 152 11.43 0.61 -15.91
CA GLN A 152 11.25 0.07 -17.25
C GLN A 152 10.56 -1.30 -17.24
N GLY A 153 10.92 -2.17 -16.29
CA GLY A 153 10.29 -3.47 -16.14
C GLY A 153 8.79 -3.37 -15.79
N VAL A 154 8.42 -2.44 -14.91
CA VAL A 154 7.01 -2.20 -14.54
C VAL A 154 6.23 -1.59 -15.71
N GLN A 155 6.80 -0.61 -16.44
CA GLN A 155 6.15 -0.01 -17.60
C GLN A 155 5.94 -0.99 -18.75
N ALA A 156 6.74 -2.03 -18.83
CA ALA A 156 6.60 -3.09 -19.84
C ALA A 156 5.45 -4.07 -19.54
N ILE A 157 4.83 -4.05 -18.36
CA ILE A 157 3.72 -4.95 -18.01
C ILE A 157 2.45 -4.52 -18.75
N PRO A 158 1.91 -5.33 -19.69
CA PRO A 158 0.69 -4.98 -20.41
C PRO A 158 -0.54 -5.20 -19.52
N SER A 159 -1.08 -4.12 -19.00
CA SER A 159 -2.20 -4.15 -18.04
C SER A 159 -3.13 -2.96 -18.24
N ARG A 160 -4.42 -3.21 -18.50
CA ARG A 160 -5.40 -2.16 -18.76
C ARG A 160 -6.03 -1.66 -17.46
N GLY A 161 -6.10 -0.34 -17.31
CA GLY A 161 -6.75 0.28 -16.15
C GLY A 161 -6.06 0.00 -14.83
N SER A 162 -4.80 -0.43 -14.90
CA SER A 162 -3.97 -0.72 -13.74
C SER A 162 -3.25 0.53 -13.24
N GLN A 163 -2.95 0.52 -11.96
CA GLN A 163 -2.24 1.57 -11.26
C GLN A 163 -1.00 0.95 -10.63
N PHE A 164 0.16 1.32 -11.14
CA PHE A 164 1.46 0.94 -10.61
C PHE A 164 2.06 2.11 -9.84
N VAL A 165 2.35 1.90 -8.56
CA VAL A 165 2.83 2.93 -7.65
C VAL A 165 4.22 2.55 -7.17
N PHE A 166 5.20 3.42 -7.37
CA PHE A 166 6.55 3.21 -6.84
C PHE A 166 6.64 3.78 -5.44
N THR A 167 7.06 2.94 -4.51
CA THR A 167 7.06 3.29 -3.10
C THR A 167 8.45 3.17 -2.49
N SER A 168 8.79 4.00 -1.53
CA SER A 168 10.02 3.87 -0.76
C SER A 168 10.00 4.69 0.53
N GLY A 169 10.72 4.19 1.55
CA GLY A 169 11.15 5.01 2.68
C GLY A 169 12.47 5.75 2.43
N ASP A 170 13.13 5.49 1.30
CA ASP A 170 14.32 6.19 0.85
C ASP A 170 13.98 7.15 -0.29
N TYR A 171 13.89 8.43 0.01
CA TYR A 171 13.48 9.45 -0.95
C TYR A 171 14.42 9.58 -2.18
N ARG A 172 15.67 9.10 -2.11
CA ARG A 172 16.62 9.21 -3.24
C ARG A 172 16.06 8.57 -4.51
N GLY A 173 15.46 7.37 -4.40
CA GLY A 173 14.86 6.68 -5.54
C GLY A 173 13.60 7.37 -6.08
N LEU A 174 12.73 7.84 -5.18
CA LEU A 174 11.53 8.58 -5.57
C LEU A 174 11.88 9.91 -6.25
N ARG A 175 12.90 10.61 -5.74
CA ARG A 175 13.41 11.83 -6.37
C ARG A 175 13.95 11.57 -7.77
N TYR A 176 14.69 10.47 -7.98
CA TYR A 176 15.15 10.08 -9.31
C TYR A 176 13.97 9.94 -10.27
N LEU A 177 12.89 9.27 -9.87
CA LEU A 177 11.70 9.14 -10.70
C LEU A 177 11.01 10.49 -10.94
N GLN A 178 10.93 11.38 -9.95
CA GLN A 178 10.36 12.72 -10.17
C GLN A 178 11.14 13.53 -11.20
N GLU A 179 12.45 13.37 -11.24
CA GLU A 179 13.34 14.10 -12.14
C GLU A 179 13.35 13.52 -13.57
N HIS A 180 13.23 12.20 -13.73
CA HIS A 180 13.39 11.52 -15.03
C HIS A 180 12.09 10.94 -15.59
N HIS A 181 11.11 10.62 -14.73
CA HIS A 181 9.82 10.01 -15.07
C HIS A 181 8.68 10.69 -14.30
N PRO A 182 8.38 11.98 -14.58
CA PRO A 182 7.42 12.78 -13.81
C PRO A 182 5.97 12.25 -13.88
N GLU A 183 5.68 11.35 -14.82
CA GLU A 183 4.39 10.63 -14.94
C GLU A 183 4.25 9.48 -13.95
N ALA A 184 5.34 9.03 -13.31
CA ALA A 184 5.32 7.93 -12.35
C ALA A 184 4.46 8.26 -11.13
N GLU A 185 3.58 7.34 -10.73
CA GLU A 185 2.86 7.47 -9.49
C GLU A 185 3.76 7.06 -8.31
N LEU A 186 3.87 7.95 -7.32
CA LEU A 186 4.79 7.81 -6.20
C LEU A 186 4.06 7.78 -4.86
N LEU A 187 4.58 6.98 -3.94
CA LEU A 187 4.17 6.94 -2.55
C LEU A 187 5.40 7.08 -1.64
N LEU A 188 5.36 8.06 -0.74
CA LEU A 188 6.40 8.24 0.28
C LEU A 188 6.04 7.44 1.53
N ILE A 189 6.87 6.44 1.87
CA ILE A 189 6.73 5.67 3.11
C ILE A 189 7.43 6.41 4.24
N ILE A 190 6.69 6.66 5.33
CA ILE A 190 7.23 7.26 6.55
C ILE A 190 6.90 6.34 7.73
N GLY A 191 7.92 5.84 8.42
CA GLY A 191 7.79 4.97 9.60
C GLY A 191 7.27 5.67 10.86
N LYS A 192 6.36 6.65 10.70
CA LYS A 192 5.71 7.43 11.74
C LYS A 192 4.20 7.50 11.48
N PRO A 193 3.37 7.80 12.52
CA PRO A 193 1.95 8.09 12.31
C PRO A 193 1.74 9.36 11.49
N ILE A 194 0.54 9.51 10.93
CA ILE A 194 0.16 10.77 10.28
C ILE A 194 0.07 11.87 11.33
N ASN A 195 0.81 12.94 11.10
CA ASN A 195 0.86 14.15 11.90
C ASN A 195 1.28 15.35 11.03
N ASP A 196 1.40 16.53 11.61
CA ASP A 196 1.75 17.74 10.88
C ASP A 196 3.11 17.66 10.21
N GLU A 197 4.09 17.01 10.85
CA GLU A 197 5.43 16.80 10.31
C GLU A 197 5.38 15.94 9.03
N THR A 198 4.69 14.78 9.09
CA THR A 198 4.62 13.85 7.96
C THR A 198 3.82 14.42 6.79
N ILE A 199 2.76 15.19 7.06
CA ILE A 199 2.01 15.93 6.04
C ILE A 199 2.92 16.97 5.38
N ALA A 200 3.65 17.76 6.17
CA ALA A 200 4.58 18.78 5.64
C ALA A 200 5.71 18.14 4.83
N MET A 201 6.24 17.00 5.24
CA MET A 201 7.26 16.26 4.47
C MET A 201 6.74 15.89 3.07
N ALA A 202 5.56 15.27 2.97
CA ALA A 202 4.97 14.88 1.69
C ALA A 202 4.75 16.10 0.78
N GLN A 203 4.25 17.20 1.33
CA GLN A 203 4.07 18.46 0.60
C GLN A 203 5.40 19.07 0.12
N THR A 204 6.42 19.04 0.98
CA THR A 204 7.76 19.59 0.65
C THR A 204 8.40 18.83 -0.51
N VAL A 205 8.26 17.51 -0.55
CA VAL A 205 8.81 16.69 -1.63
C VAL A 205 7.87 16.56 -2.83
N GLY A 206 6.64 17.10 -2.74
CA GLY A 206 5.67 17.10 -3.85
C GLY A 206 5.05 15.74 -4.17
N ILE A 207 5.08 14.77 -3.23
CA ILE A 207 4.48 13.44 -3.39
C ILE A 207 3.07 13.44 -2.81
N LYS A 208 2.09 13.02 -3.60
CA LYS A 208 0.67 13.08 -3.24
C LYS A 208 0.19 11.89 -2.41
N THR A 209 0.87 10.76 -2.44
CA THR A 209 0.47 9.59 -1.64
C THR A 209 1.43 9.40 -0.47
N LEU A 210 0.86 9.37 0.73
CA LEU A 210 1.57 9.27 1.99
C LEU A 210 1.29 7.92 2.64
N GLY A 211 2.33 7.08 2.79
CA GLY A 211 2.29 5.81 3.50
C GLY A 211 2.81 5.96 4.92
N CYS A 212 1.94 5.83 5.93
CA CYS A 212 2.29 6.02 7.33
C CYS A 212 1.88 4.85 8.21
N THR A 213 2.46 4.79 9.42
CA THR A 213 2.03 3.79 10.39
C THR A 213 0.65 4.11 10.95
N MET A 214 -0.20 3.09 11.07
CA MET A 214 -1.53 3.23 11.67
C MET A 214 -1.46 3.50 13.17
N PRO A 215 -0.64 2.80 13.99
CA PRO A 215 -0.49 3.12 15.40
C PRO A 215 -0.07 4.58 15.60
N GLY A 216 -0.85 5.32 16.39
CA GLY A 216 -0.64 6.75 16.65
C GLY A 216 -1.28 7.70 15.62
N THR A 217 -1.82 7.21 14.52
CA THR A 217 -2.60 8.00 13.57
C THR A 217 -4.02 8.22 14.09
N SER A 218 -4.51 9.46 14.02
CA SER A 218 -5.89 9.80 14.35
C SER A 218 -6.72 10.10 13.11
N ARG A 219 -8.04 9.94 13.23
CA ARG A 219 -8.98 10.31 12.16
C ARG A 219 -8.88 11.79 11.77
N GLU A 220 -8.65 12.65 12.76
CA GLU A 220 -8.45 14.09 12.53
C GLU A 220 -7.22 14.35 11.64
N MET A 221 -6.11 13.65 11.90
CA MET A 221 -4.90 13.79 11.11
C MET A 221 -5.07 13.24 9.69
N VAL A 222 -5.80 12.14 9.51
CA VAL A 222 -6.18 11.63 8.17
C VAL A 222 -7.00 12.69 7.42
N GLN A 223 -8.01 13.27 8.06
CA GLN A 223 -8.81 14.35 7.45
C GLN A 223 -7.97 15.59 7.11
N LYS A 224 -6.96 15.91 7.93
CA LYS A 224 -6.02 17.01 7.66
C LYS A 224 -5.14 16.70 6.45
N ALA A 225 -4.65 15.48 6.32
CA ALA A 225 -3.92 15.02 5.14
C ALA A 225 -4.78 15.12 3.87
N HIS A 226 -6.05 14.68 3.91
CA HIS A 226 -6.99 14.83 2.80
C HIS A 226 -7.23 16.30 2.41
N LYS A 227 -7.40 17.20 3.41
CA LYS A 227 -7.53 18.65 3.16
C LYS A 227 -6.27 19.25 2.52
N ALA A 228 -5.11 18.66 2.78
CA ALA A 228 -3.85 19.02 2.16
C ALA A 228 -3.68 18.40 0.75
N GLY A 229 -4.69 17.68 0.23
CA GLY A 229 -4.67 17.05 -1.09
C GLY A 229 -3.89 15.72 -1.15
N LEU A 230 -3.61 15.10 0.01
CA LEU A 230 -2.88 13.86 0.08
C LEU A 230 -3.83 12.65 0.08
N ILE A 231 -3.38 11.56 -0.54
CA ILE A 231 -3.96 10.21 -0.45
C ILE A 231 -3.26 9.50 0.69
N VAL A 232 -4.02 8.81 1.54
CA VAL A 232 -3.51 8.16 2.75
C VAL A 232 -3.50 6.66 2.60
N SER A 233 -2.30 6.04 2.66
CA SER A 233 -2.08 4.61 2.78
C SER A 233 -1.58 4.29 4.19
N LEU A 234 -2.23 3.33 4.89
CA LEU A 234 -1.84 2.94 6.24
C LEU A 234 -1.32 1.50 6.28
N TRP A 235 -0.37 1.28 7.19
CA TRP A 235 0.24 -0.02 7.51
C TRP A 235 0.68 -0.05 8.99
N PRO A 236 0.97 -1.26 9.57
CA PRO A 236 0.64 -2.57 9.07
C PRO A 236 -0.84 -2.91 9.29
N GLY A 237 -1.38 -3.83 8.47
CA GLY A 237 -2.68 -4.45 8.65
C GLY A 237 -2.51 -5.91 9.03
N GLN A 238 -2.11 -6.18 10.29
CA GLN A 238 -1.74 -7.52 10.76
C GLN A 238 -2.94 -8.37 11.18
N SER A 239 -4.10 -7.75 11.28
CA SER A 239 -5.35 -8.42 11.65
C SER A 239 -6.55 -7.78 10.94
N VAL A 240 -7.71 -8.40 11.06
CA VAL A 240 -8.99 -7.84 10.61
C VAL A 240 -9.31 -6.54 11.35
N GLU A 241 -9.01 -6.50 12.65
CA GLU A 241 -9.22 -5.33 13.50
C GLU A 241 -8.38 -4.15 13.04
N ASP A 242 -7.13 -4.40 12.66
CA ASP A 242 -6.25 -3.36 12.08
C ASP A 242 -6.84 -2.82 10.78
N PHE A 243 -7.32 -3.69 9.88
CA PHE A 243 -7.97 -3.26 8.65
C PHE A 243 -9.21 -2.40 8.94
N MET A 244 -10.05 -2.83 9.86
CA MET A 244 -11.26 -2.10 10.26
C MET A 244 -10.92 -0.76 10.94
N LEU A 245 -9.85 -0.72 11.74
CA LEU A 245 -9.35 0.53 12.31
C LEU A 245 -8.88 1.49 11.22
N GLY A 246 -8.09 1.01 10.24
CA GLY A 246 -7.67 1.82 9.09
C GLY A 246 -8.85 2.41 8.32
N ALA A 247 -9.89 1.59 8.06
CA ALA A 247 -11.13 2.04 7.44
C ALA A 247 -11.86 3.07 8.31
N TYR A 248 -11.93 2.86 9.64
CA TYR A 248 -12.54 3.82 10.56
C TYR A 248 -11.78 5.15 10.62
N LEU A 249 -10.46 5.12 10.59
CA LEU A 249 -9.62 6.32 10.57
C LEU A 249 -9.82 7.13 9.28
N GLY A 250 -10.28 6.50 8.22
CA GLY A 250 -10.56 7.14 6.95
C GLY A 250 -9.45 6.95 5.91
N ALA A 251 -8.63 5.91 6.03
CA ALA A 251 -7.60 5.61 5.04
C ALA A 251 -8.20 5.36 3.65
N ASP A 252 -7.52 5.80 2.62
CA ASP A 252 -7.87 5.50 1.22
C ASP A 252 -7.39 4.09 0.84
N ARG A 253 -6.27 3.67 1.43
CA ARG A 253 -5.58 2.41 1.13
C ARG A 253 -5.10 1.76 2.42
N MET A 254 -5.19 0.44 2.48
CA MET A 254 -4.73 -0.35 3.63
C MET A 254 -3.96 -1.56 3.17
N CYS A 255 -2.68 -1.60 3.54
CA CYS A 255 -1.79 -2.73 3.34
C CYS A 255 -2.14 -3.83 4.34
N THR A 256 -2.59 -5.00 3.90
CA THR A 256 -3.00 -6.07 4.81
C THR A 256 -2.14 -7.31 4.70
N ASP A 257 -1.71 -7.80 5.86
CA ASP A 257 -0.97 -9.05 6.03
C ASP A 257 -1.87 -10.29 5.98
N VAL A 258 -3.19 -10.09 6.17
CA VAL A 258 -4.21 -11.13 6.29
C VAL A 258 -5.37 -10.92 5.28
N PRO A 259 -5.06 -10.88 3.97
CA PRO A 259 -6.03 -10.53 2.94
C PRO A 259 -7.26 -11.46 2.91
N PHE A 260 -7.08 -12.75 3.12
CA PHE A 260 -8.19 -13.71 3.08
C PHE A 260 -9.13 -13.52 4.27
N ALA A 261 -8.60 -13.41 5.48
CA ALA A 261 -9.40 -13.15 6.68
C ALA A 261 -10.15 -11.81 6.58
N VAL A 262 -9.51 -10.75 6.08
CA VAL A 262 -10.15 -9.44 5.87
C VAL A 262 -11.33 -9.56 4.90
N LYS A 263 -11.14 -10.22 3.76
CA LYS A 263 -12.18 -10.34 2.74
C LYS A 263 -13.38 -11.13 3.23
N GLU A 264 -13.14 -12.27 3.88
CA GLU A 264 -14.20 -13.10 4.44
C GLU A 264 -14.97 -12.34 5.53
N TRP A 265 -14.27 -11.74 6.48
CA TRP A 265 -14.88 -11.01 7.57
C TRP A 265 -15.73 -9.81 7.09
N VAL A 266 -15.20 -9.02 6.16
CA VAL A 266 -15.93 -7.86 5.59
C VAL A 266 -17.20 -8.32 4.89
N LYS A 267 -17.14 -9.41 4.13
CA LYS A 267 -18.31 -9.98 3.45
C LYS A 267 -19.43 -10.35 4.44
N GLU A 268 -19.08 -10.91 5.58
CA GLU A 268 -20.05 -11.40 6.57
C GLU A 268 -20.53 -10.31 7.53
N HIS A 269 -19.63 -9.42 7.99
CA HIS A 269 -19.89 -8.54 9.12
C HIS A 269 -19.93 -7.04 8.75
N ALA A 270 -19.36 -6.65 7.61
CA ALA A 270 -19.34 -5.25 7.17
C ALA A 270 -19.75 -5.08 5.70
N PRO A 271 -20.89 -5.62 5.23
CA PRO A 271 -21.31 -5.54 3.82
C PRO A 271 -21.62 -4.09 3.38
N TRP A 272 -21.71 -3.16 4.31
CA TRP A 272 -21.85 -1.73 4.07
C TRP A 272 -20.55 -1.04 3.68
N LEU A 273 -19.38 -1.63 4.00
CA LEU A 273 -18.07 -1.09 3.67
C LEU A 273 -17.72 -1.41 2.20
N LYS A 274 -17.48 -0.37 1.41
CA LYS A 274 -17.02 -0.55 0.04
C LYS A 274 -15.51 -0.79 0.02
N VAL A 275 -15.12 -2.01 -0.28
CA VAL A 275 -13.72 -2.40 -0.40
C VAL A 275 -13.40 -2.73 -1.86
N LYS A 276 -12.30 -2.18 -2.37
CA LYS A 276 -11.62 -2.64 -3.59
C LYS A 276 -10.51 -3.59 -3.15
N TYR A 277 -10.58 -4.80 -3.59
CA TYR A 277 -9.58 -5.82 -3.29
C TYR A 277 -8.53 -5.90 -4.39
#